data_1301632dfc4c179077fb6fcc7bd51c1d
#
_entry.id   1301632dfc4c179077fb6fcc7bd51c1d
#
_cell.length_a   1.000
_cell.length_b   1.000
_cell.length_c   1.000
_cell.angle_alpha   90.00
_cell.angle_beta   90.00
_cell.angle_gamma   90.00
#
_symmetry.space_group_name_H-M   'P 1'
#
loop_
_entity.id
_entity.type
_entity.pdbx_description
1 polymer ?
#
loop_
_entity_poly.entity_id
_entity_poly.type
_entity_poly.pdbx_seq_one_letter_code
_entity_poly.pdbx_strand_id
1 'polypeptide(L)' 'MGVRLTVNGEPRGVPDGATVEAVVASVTGRATGQAGGIAAAVNGEVVPRGAWAGSLLRDGDQVEVVTAVQGG' A
#
# COMPACT_ATOMS: atom_id res chain seq x y z
N MET A 1 10.08 13.76 -9.83
CA MET A 1 10.69 12.44 -9.96
C MET A 1 9.92 11.44 -9.13
N GLY A 2 9.87 10.22 -9.57
CA GLY A 2 9.10 9.20 -8.88
C GLY A 2 9.94 8.35 -7.95
N VAL A 3 9.25 7.50 -7.23
CA VAL A 3 9.85 6.55 -6.30
C VAL A 3 9.65 5.15 -6.90
N ARG A 4 10.68 4.31 -6.83
CA ARG A 4 10.58 2.92 -7.28
C ARG A 4 10.54 2.01 -6.08
N LEU A 5 9.50 1.19 -6.05
CA LEU A 5 9.30 0.23 -4.97
C LEU A 5 8.73 -1.05 -5.54
N THR A 6 8.50 -2.02 -4.69
CA THR A 6 7.81 -3.24 -5.09
C THR A 6 6.49 -3.33 -4.36
N VAL A 7 5.49 -3.84 -5.03
CA VAL A 7 4.20 -4.14 -4.42
C VAL A 7 3.90 -5.61 -4.67
N ASN A 8 3.82 -6.36 -3.59
CA ASN A 8 3.64 -7.81 -3.67
C ASN A 8 4.68 -8.47 -4.58
N GLY A 9 5.93 -7.99 -4.48
CA GLY A 9 7.05 -8.52 -5.24
C GLY A 9 7.18 -7.98 -6.67
N GLU A 10 6.28 -7.13 -7.11
CA GLU A 10 6.34 -6.57 -8.46
C GLU A 10 6.85 -5.14 -8.45
N PRO A 11 7.81 -4.80 -9.32
CA PRO A 11 8.30 -3.43 -9.39
C PRO A 11 7.19 -2.47 -9.79
N ARG A 12 7.16 -1.33 -9.13
CA ARG A 12 6.15 -0.32 -9.43
C ARG A 12 6.73 1.08 -9.18
N GLY A 13 6.45 2.00 -10.10
CA GLY A 13 6.81 3.39 -9.92
C GLY A 13 5.62 4.16 -9.38
N VAL A 14 5.87 5.01 -8.41
CA VAL A 14 4.82 5.86 -7.83
C VAL A 14 5.35 7.30 -7.76
N PRO A 15 4.46 8.30 -7.73
CA PRO A 15 4.90 9.68 -7.60
C PRO A 15 5.65 9.92 -6.30
N ASP A 16 6.55 10.89 -6.33
CA ASP A 16 7.21 11.35 -5.13
C ASP A 16 6.15 11.86 -4.14
N GLY A 17 6.27 11.49 -2.89
CA GLY A 17 5.26 11.85 -1.90
C GLY A 17 4.10 10.86 -1.79
N ALA A 18 4.13 9.78 -2.55
CA ALA A 18 3.08 8.77 -2.45
C ALA A 18 3.04 8.13 -1.08
N THR A 19 1.85 7.77 -0.63
CA THR A 19 1.62 7.18 0.68
C THR A 19 1.15 5.73 0.52
N VAL A 20 1.17 5.01 1.63
CA VAL A 20 0.60 3.66 1.66
C VAL A 20 -0.86 3.69 1.20
N GLU A 21 -1.61 4.70 1.63
CA GLU A 21 -3.01 4.85 1.21
C GLU A 21 -3.14 4.90 -0.31
N ALA A 22 -2.29 5.68 -0.97
CA ALA A 22 -2.32 5.80 -2.42
C ALA A 22 -2.02 4.47 -3.11
N VAL A 23 -1.05 3.73 -2.60
CA VAL A 23 -0.70 2.43 -3.17
C VAL A 23 -1.83 1.43 -2.97
N VAL A 24 -2.43 1.39 -1.78
CA VAL A 24 -3.55 0.50 -1.51
C VAL A 24 -4.71 0.79 -2.46
N ALA A 25 -5.04 2.07 -2.62
CA ALA A 25 -6.12 2.47 -3.52
C ALA A 25 -5.83 2.07 -4.96
N SER A 26 -4.58 2.25 -5.40
CA SER A 26 -4.17 1.89 -6.75
C SER A 26 -4.23 0.38 -7.00
N VAL A 27 -3.83 -0.42 -6.02
CA VAL A 27 -3.76 -1.87 -6.17
C VAL A 27 -5.15 -2.51 -6.05
N THR A 28 -5.96 -2.01 -5.14
CA THR A 28 -7.26 -2.63 -4.87
C THR A 28 -8.42 -1.94 -5.59
N GLY A 29 -8.21 -0.72 -6.09
CA GLY A 29 -9.28 0.06 -6.68
C GLY A 29 -10.27 0.58 -5.66
N ARG A 30 -9.92 0.55 -4.38
CA ARG A 30 -10.83 0.97 -3.30
C ARG A 30 -10.29 2.19 -2.58
N ALA A 31 -11.19 3.10 -2.22
CA ALA A 31 -10.85 4.22 -1.35
C ALA A 31 -10.64 3.71 0.07
N THR A 32 -9.93 4.50 0.89
CA THR A 32 -9.62 4.10 2.26
C THR A 32 -10.87 3.74 3.07
N GLY A 33 -11.95 4.47 2.87
CA GLY A 33 -13.20 4.17 3.58
C GLY A 33 -13.85 2.86 3.18
N GLN A 34 -13.38 2.26 2.08
CA GLN A 34 -13.89 0.98 1.58
C GLN A 34 -12.87 -0.13 1.73
N ALA A 35 -11.86 0.09 2.52
CA ALA A 35 -10.72 -0.81 2.62
C ALA A 35 -10.90 -1.91 3.66
N GLY A 36 -12.12 -2.22 4.03
CA GLY A 36 -12.40 -3.34 4.94
C GLY A 36 -11.80 -4.64 4.41
N GLY A 37 -11.11 -5.38 5.27
CA GLY A 37 -10.48 -6.61 4.87
C GLY A 37 -9.15 -6.43 4.14
N ILE A 38 -8.58 -5.24 4.13
CA ILE A 38 -7.28 -4.98 3.52
C ILE A 38 -6.25 -4.73 4.61
N ALA A 39 -5.10 -5.36 4.48
CA ALA A 39 -3.95 -5.11 5.32
C ALA A 39 -2.78 -4.66 4.45
N ALA A 40 -1.95 -3.80 4.99
CA ALA A 40 -0.76 -3.34 4.29
C ALA A 40 0.45 -3.42 5.21
N ALA A 41 1.59 -3.76 4.63
CA ALA A 41 2.86 -3.79 5.34
C ALA A 41 3.93 -3.14 4.47
N VAL A 42 4.89 -2.51 5.10
CA VAL A 42 6.04 -1.91 4.43
C VAL A 42 7.28 -2.46 5.07
N ASN A 43 8.15 -3.07 4.27
CA ASN A 43 9.41 -3.65 4.75
C ASN A 43 9.18 -4.61 5.92
N GLY A 44 8.12 -5.39 5.84
CA GLY A 44 7.82 -6.38 6.85
C GLY A 44 7.06 -5.89 8.07
N GLU A 45 6.75 -4.60 8.11
CA GLU A 45 6.00 -4.03 9.23
C GLU A 45 4.58 -3.67 8.84
N VAL A 46 3.62 -4.16 9.59
CA VAL A 46 2.21 -3.84 9.33
C VAL A 46 1.96 -2.36 9.59
N VAL A 47 1.29 -1.72 8.64
CA VAL A 47 0.91 -0.31 8.77
C VAL A 47 -0.59 -0.28 9.09
N PRO A 48 -0.98 0.17 10.28
CA PRO A 48 -2.39 0.29 10.61
C PRO A 48 -3.11 1.21 9.64
N ARG A 49 -4.38 0.90 9.36
CA ARG A 49 -5.16 1.69 8.41
C ARG A 49 -5.12 3.18 8.74
N GLY A 50 -5.21 3.53 9.99
CA GLY A 50 -5.19 4.94 10.39
C GLY A 50 -3.87 5.66 10.10
N ALA A 51 -2.80 4.91 9.83
CA ALA A 51 -1.50 5.48 9.51
C ALA A 51 -1.21 5.51 8.00
N TRP A 52 -2.07 4.92 7.18
CA TRP A 52 -1.80 4.82 5.73
C TRP A 52 -1.59 6.18 5.07
N ALA A 53 -2.44 7.14 5.42
CA ALA A 53 -2.37 8.46 4.79
C ALA A 53 -1.12 9.25 5.19
N GLY A 54 -0.54 8.91 6.34
CA GLY A 54 0.66 9.58 6.83
C GLY A 54 1.95 8.81 6.59
N SER A 55 1.87 7.63 5.96
CA SER A 55 3.05 6.80 5.76
C SER A 55 3.61 7.02 4.36
N LEU A 56 4.64 7.85 4.28
CA LEU A 56 5.30 8.14 3.01
C LEU A 56 6.19 6.99 2.58
N LEU A 57 6.19 6.74 1.28
CA LEU A 57 6.98 5.67 0.69
C LEU A 57 8.26 6.21 0.08
N ARG A 58 9.28 5.39 0.05
CA ARG A 58 10.62 5.75 -0.43
C ARG A 58 11.13 4.71 -1.41
N ASP A 59 12.16 5.09 -2.16
CA ASP A 59 12.82 4.16 -3.08
C ASP A 59 13.25 2.91 -2.34
N GLY A 60 12.99 1.78 -2.95
CA GLY A 60 13.40 0.51 -2.40
C GLY A 60 12.43 -0.11 -1.41
N ASP A 61 11.37 0.58 -1.05
CA ASP A 61 10.39 0.02 -0.12
C ASP A 61 9.72 -1.21 -0.71
N GLN A 62 9.48 -2.18 0.15
CA GLN A 62 8.74 -3.39 -0.20
C GLN A 62 7.38 -3.30 0.45
N VAL A 63 6.37 -3.08 -0.37
CA VAL A 63 5.00 -2.93 0.10
C VAL A 63 4.24 -4.23 -0.16
N GLU A 64 3.51 -4.68 0.85
CA GLU A 64 2.65 -5.84 0.70
C GLU A 64 1.22 -5.43 1.00
N VAL A 65 0.32 -5.78 0.11
CA VAL A 65 -1.11 -5.50 0.28
C VAL A 65 -1.84 -6.82 0.21
N VAL A 66 -2.55 -7.14 1.27
CA VAL A 66 -3.29 -8.39 1.39
C VAL A 66 -4.76 -8.07 1.54
N THR A 67 -5.59 -8.67 0.69
CA THR A 67 -7.03 -8.53 0.82
C THR A 67 -7.59 -9.81 1.43
N ALA A 68 -8.40 -9.64 2.46
CA ALA A 68 -9.07 -10.79 3.03
C ALA A 68 -10.11 -11.28 2.03
N VAL A 69 -10.04 -12.57 1.72
CA VAL A 69 -11.07 -13.18 0.90
C VAL A 69 -12.23 -13.50 1.82
N GLN A 70 -13.31 -12.82 1.61
CA GLN A 70 -14.54 -13.13 2.32
C GLN A 70 -15.11 -14.35 1.63
N GLY A 71 -14.67 -15.46 2.06
CA GLY A 71 -15.01 -16.73 1.41
C GLY A 71 -16.44 -17.14 1.62
N GLY A 72 -17.19 -16.35 1.83
CA GLY A 72 -18.47 -16.80 2.01
C GLY A 72 -19.59 -16.45 1.47
#